data_4017792115a2113b7e4d63f5884ad2c1
#
_entry.id   4017792115a2113b7e4d63f5884ad2c1
#
_cell.length_a   1.000
_cell.length_b   1.000
_cell.length_c   1.000
_cell.angle_alpha   90.00
_cell.angle_beta   90.00
_cell.angle_gamma   90.00
#
_symmetry.space_group_name_H-M   'P 1'
#
loop_
_entity.id
_entity.type
_entity.pdbx_description
1 polymer ?
#
loop_
_entity_poly.entity_id
_entity_poly.type
_entity_poly.pdbx_seq_one_letter_code
_entity_poly.pdbx_strand_id
1 'polypeptide(L)'
;MSLFDYKLTEIHNKLQNKELSVTDLVDQAFTRISEREDRVKAFITLDEEGARSSAKALDERLASEGTRGLLFGLPVGIKDNIVTEGLRTTCASQFLSNFTPVYDATVVGKLRAADTVTIGKLNMDEFAMGGSNENSSFYPVRNPWDLERVPGGSSGGSAAAVAAGEAYFALGSDTGGSIRQPASYCGVVGLKPTYGLVSRFGLVAFASSLDQIGPLTKNVEDSAYVLQAIAGYDPMDSTSAEVDVPDYLSALSGDVTGLRIAVPKEYLGEGVDAEVKETVLNALKVLEAMGATWDEVSLPHTDYAVATYYLLASSEASSNLARFDGVRYGVRSDNAGSLIDLYHESRSQGFGDEVKRRIMLGTYALSSGYYDAYYLKAQKARTLIKQDFDKVFEQYDVIIGPTAPTTAFKLGAQVDDPLTMYLNDILTIPVSLAGVPAVSIPCGFADGLPVGMQIIGKAFDESTVLRVAHAYEQNTEHHKRRPEL
;
A
#
# COMPACT_ATOMS: atom_id res chain seq x y z
N MET A 1 20.08 -8.55 18.59
CA MET A 1 19.57 -8.49 17.20
C MET A 1 18.15 -9.01 17.27
N SER A 2 17.18 -8.22 16.82
CA SER A 2 15.77 -8.63 16.81
C SER A 2 15.55 -9.62 15.67
N LEU A 3 14.60 -10.57 15.80
CA LEU A 3 14.22 -11.45 14.67
C LEU A 3 13.73 -10.64 13.46
N PHE A 4 13.21 -9.44 13.69
CA PHE A 4 12.82 -8.52 12.62
C PHE A 4 13.98 -7.91 11.84
N ASP A 5 15.24 -8.11 12.28
CA ASP A 5 16.43 -7.65 11.55
C ASP A 5 16.99 -8.70 10.59
N TYR A 6 16.54 -9.97 10.71
CA TYR A 6 16.94 -11.04 9.81
C TYR A 6 16.21 -10.95 8.46
N LYS A 7 16.89 -11.38 7.40
CA LYS A 7 16.25 -11.63 6.11
C LYS A 7 15.33 -12.86 6.18
N LEU A 8 14.35 -12.91 5.28
CA LEU A 8 13.44 -14.08 5.14
C LEU A 8 14.20 -15.41 5.05
N THR A 9 15.25 -15.46 4.23
CA THR A 9 16.10 -16.64 4.05
C THR A 9 16.80 -17.06 5.33
N GLU A 10 17.23 -16.10 6.17
CA GLU A 10 17.88 -16.39 7.45
C GLU A 10 16.88 -16.96 8.47
N ILE A 11 15.66 -16.39 8.53
CA ILE A 11 14.59 -16.91 9.40
C ILE A 11 14.21 -18.33 8.97
N HIS A 12 14.02 -18.55 7.68
CA HIS A 12 13.70 -19.86 7.13
C HIS A 12 14.75 -20.92 7.51
N ASN A 13 16.04 -20.59 7.35
CA ASN A 13 17.12 -21.49 7.75
C ASN A 13 17.12 -21.80 9.24
N LYS A 14 16.85 -20.79 10.09
CA LYS A 14 16.75 -20.98 11.54
C LYS A 14 15.56 -21.85 11.93
N LEU A 15 14.41 -21.72 11.26
CA LEU A 15 13.26 -22.60 11.45
C LEU A 15 13.59 -24.04 11.02
N GLN A 16 14.21 -24.23 9.86
CA GLN A 16 14.62 -25.56 9.37
C GLN A 16 15.62 -26.26 10.30
N ASN A 17 16.57 -25.48 10.84
CA ASN A 17 17.58 -25.98 11.78
C ASN A 17 17.04 -26.16 13.20
N LYS A 18 15.77 -25.81 13.46
CA LYS A 18 15.15 -25.82 14.78
C LYS A 18 15.84 -24.90 15.80
N GLU A 19 16.48 -23.84 15.32
CA GLU A 19 17.04 -22.76 16.14
C GLU A 19 15.97 -21.74 16.55
N LEU A 20 14.86 -21.71 15.82
CA LEU A 20 13.66 -20.92 16.09
C LEU A 20 12.42 -21.77 15.88
N SER A 21 11.35 -21.44 16.58
CA SER A 21 9.99 -21.93 16.35
C SER A 21 9.12 -20.83 15.75
N VAL A 22 7.97 -21.19 15.19
CA VAL A 22 6.96 -20.21 14.75
C VAL A 22 6.38 -19.47 15.99
N THR A 23 6.25 -20.17 17.10
CA THR A 23 5.86 -19.56 18.37
C THR A 23 6.83 -18.44 18.79
N ASP A 24 8.16 -18.63 18.65
CA ASP A 24 9.14 -17.57 18.95
C ASP A 24 8.96 -16.32 18.07
N LEU A 25 8.64 -16.52 16.76
CA LEU A 25 8.37 -15.39 15.84
C LEU A 25 7.14 -14.60 16.26
N VAL A 26 6.05 -15.30 16.61
CA VAL A 26 4.78 -14.67 17.02
C VAL A 26 4.93 -14.00 18.39
N ASP A 27 5.62 -14.64 19.35
CA ASP A 27 5.89 -14.07 20.66
C ASP A 27 6.72 -12.78 20.56
N GLN A 28 7.71 -12.74 19.68
CA GLN A 28 8.47 -11.50 19.44
C GLN A 28 7.62 -10.42 18.79
N ALA A 29 6.72 -10.75 17.85
CA ALA A 29 5.82 -9.78 17.27
C ALA A 29 4.94 -9.13 18.36
N PHE A 30 4.31 -9.93 19.21
CA PHE A 30 3.48 -9.39 20.30
C PHE A 30 4.29 -8.69 21.39
N THR A 31 5.54 -9.08 21.63
CA THR A 31 6.43 -8.33 22.52
C THR A 31 6.68 -6.93 21.94
N ARG A 32 7.00 -6.82 20.64
CA ARG A 32 7.18 -5.52 19.97
C ARG A 32 5.93 -4.67 19.97
N ILE A 33 4.77 -5.28 19.70
CA ILE A 33 3.47 -4.63 19.77
C ILE A 33 3.25 -4.06 21.17
N SER A 34 3.47 -4.86 22.22
CA SER A 34 3.29 -4.40 23.61
C SER A 34 4.21 -3.23 24.00
N GLU A 35 5.40 -3.13 23.41
CA GLU A 35 6.37 -2.07 23.68
C GLU A 35 6.07 -0.76 22.90
N ARG A 36 5.40 -0.83 21.74
CA ARG A 36 5.36 0.26 20.75
C ARG A 36 3.98 0.72 20.33
N GLU A 37 3.00 -0.20 20.27
CA GLU A 37 1.68 0.05 19.68
C GLU A 37 0.92 1.17 20.40
N ASP A 38 1.08 1.35 21.71
CA ASP A 38 0.48 2.49 22.43
C ASP A 38 0.92 3.85 21.90
N ARG A 39 2.11 3.93 21.28
CA ARG A 39 2.66 5.15 20.68
C ARG A 39 2.40 5.21 19.16
N VAL A 40 2.53 4.09 18.44
CA VAL A 40 2.43 4.03 16.97
C VAL A 40 0.98 3.97 16.49
N LYS A 41 0.12 3.18 17.17
CA LYS A 41 -1.31 3.04 16.84
C LYS A 41 -1.55 2.42 15.46
N ALA A 42 -0.71 1.44 15.07
CA ALA A 42 -0.74 0.82 13.76
C ALA A 42 -1.90 -0.18 13.55
N PHE A 43 -2.42 -0.80 14.64
CA PHE A 43 -3.47 -1.81 14.57
C PHE A 43 -4.83 -1.26 15.02
N ILE A 44 -5.93 -1.73 14.43
CA ILE A 44 -7.30 -1.56 14.91
C ILE A 44 -7.73 -2.80 15.69
N THR A 45 -7.32 -3.97 15.24
CA THR A 45 -7.68 -5.25 15.86
C THR A 45 -6.45 -6.15 15.90
N LEU A 46 -6.07 -6.63 17.06
CA LEU A 46 -5.05 -7.67 17.25
C LEU A 46 -5.75 -9.04 17.40
N ASP A 47 -5.13 -10.08 16.84
CA ASP A 47 -5.57 -11.48 16.94
C ASP A 47 -4.51 -12.32 17.66
N GLU A 48 -4.25 -11.98 18.92
CA GLU A 48 -3.21 -12.69 19.69
C GLU A 48 -3.53 -14.16 19.90
N GLU A 49 -4.78 -14.47 20.24
CA GLU A 49 -5.21 -15.85 20.50
C GLU A 49 -5.13 -16.71 19.24
N GLY A 50 -5.67 -16.21 18.11
CA GLY A 50 -5.62 -16.90 16.81
C GLY A 50 -4.20 -17.07 16.30
N ALA A 51 -3.36 -16.04 16.43
CA ALA A 51 -1.96 -16.08 16.02
C ALA A 51 -1.16 -17.12 16.82
N ARG A 52 -1.32 -17.16 18.16
CA ARG A 52 -0.65 -18.15 19.01
C ARG A 52 -1.13 -19.58 18.74
N SER A 53 -2.43 -19.76 18.49
CA SER A 53 -3.00 -21.07 18.11
C SER A 53 -2.43 -21.54 16.76
N SER A 54 -2.37 -20.65 15.77
CA SER A 54 -1.78 -20.93 14.45
C SER A 54 -0.30 -21.27 14.56
N ALA A 55 0.46 -20.52 15.38
CA ALA A 55 1.88 -20.76 15.58
C ALA A 55 2.16 -22.17 16.12
N LYS A 56 1.40 -22.63 17.13
CA LYS A 56 1.54 -23.98 17.68
C LYS A 56 1.26 -25.06 16.63
N ALA A 57 0.20 -24.90 15.84
CA ALA A 57 -0.13 -25.85 14.77
C ALA A 57 0.97 -25.91 13.70
N LEU A 58 1.59 -24.77 13.38
CA LEU A 58 2.70 -24.70 12.44
C LEU A 58 3.99 -25.28 13.02
N ASP A 59 4.24 -25.14 14.32
CA ASP A 59 5.39 -25.79 14.99
C ASP A 59 5.26 -27.33 14.98
N GLU A 60 4.04 -27.87 15.16
CA GLU A 60 3.79 -29.31 15.01
C GLU A 60 4.07 -29.79 13.57
N ARG A 61 3.67 -29.02 12.58
CA ARG A 61 3.95 -29.29 11.17
C ARG A 61 5.43 -29.13 10.84
N LEU A 62 6.10 -28.11 11.36
CA LEU A 62 7.54 -27.90 11.20
C LEU A 62 8.33 -29.13 11.72
N ALA A 63 7.90 -29.70 12.84
CA ALA A 63 8.54 -30.86 13.44
C ALA A 63 8.41 -32.14 12.59
N SER A 64 7.27 -32.31 11.88
CA SER A 64 6.95 -33.52 11.11
C SER A 64 7.26 -33.42 9.61
N GLU A 65 7.07 -32.25 9.01
CA GLU A 65 7.12 -32.05 7.55
C GLU A 65 8.21 -31.07 7.11
N GLY A 66 8.78 -30.28 8.02
CA GLY A 66 9.66 -29.15 7.69
C GLY A 66 8.90 -27.92 7.17
N THR A 67 9.63 -26.92 6.69
CA THR A 67 9.04 -25.69 6.10
C THR A 67 8.59 -25.95 4.66
N ARG A 68 7.47 -25.35 4.25
CA ARG A 68 6.93 -25.49 2.87
C ARG A 68 7.23 -24.30 1.97
N GLY A 69 7.97 -23.32 2.45
CA GLY A 69 8.32 -22.11 1.68
C GLY A 69 8.87 -21.03 2.60
N LEU A 70 9.35 -19.95 2.00
CA LEU A 70 10.06 -18.89 2.72
C LEU A 70 9.14 -18.00 3.58
N LEU A 71 7.82 -17.99 3.32
CA LEU A 71 6.86 -17.24 4.12
C LEU A 71 6.32 -18.03 5.33
N PHE A 72 6.71 -19.30 5.46
CA PHE A 72 6.26 -20.18 6.53
C PHE A 72 6.51 -19.60 7.92
N GLY A 73 5.44 -19.49 8.71
CA GLY A 73 5.46 -19.04 10.10
C GLY A 73 5.60 -17.54 10.30
N LEU A 74 5.69 -16.73 9.24
CA LEU A 74 5.94 -15.29 9.37
C LEU A 74 4.71 -14.54 9.89
N PRO A 75 4.86 -13.66 10.90
CA PRO A 75 3.80 -12.77 11.38
C PRO A 75 3.50 -11.67 10.35
N VAL A 76 2.23 -11.61 9.89
CA VAL A 76 1.76 -10.64 8.89
C VAL A 76 0.61 -9.79 9.41
N GLY A 77 0.67 -8.48 9.14
CA GLY A 77 -0.43 -7.55 9.34
C GLY A 77 -1.24 -7.35 8.05
N ILE A 78 -2.55 -7.33 8.16
CA ILE A 78 -3.47 -7.18 7.02
C ILE A 78 -4.21 -5.85 7.12
N LYS A 79 -4.10 -4.99 6.08
CA LYS A 79 -4.84 -3.71 6.05
C LYS A 79 -6.33 -3.95 6.26
N ASP A 80 -6.98 -3.08 7.01
CA ASP A 80 -8.33 -3.32 7.53
C ASP A 80 -9.46 -3.20 6.49
N ASN A 81 -9.15 -3.00 5.22
CA ASN A 81 -10.07 -3.12 4.10
C ASN A 81 -9.96 -4.44 3.32
N ILE A 82 -9.08 -5.35 3.73
CA ILE A 82 -8.94 -6.69 3.15
C ILE A 82 -9.66 -7.66 4.08
N VAL A 83 -10.77 -8.26 3.62
CA VAL A 83 -11.61 -9.13 4.46
C VAL A 83 -10.83 -10.38 4.87
N THR A 84 -10.96 -10.73 6.15
CA THR A 84 -10.29 -11.86 6.77
C THR A 84 -11.33 -12.62 7.57
N GLU A 85 -11.60 -13.88 7.21
CA GLU A 85 -12.64 -14.69 7.83
C GLU A 85 -12.46 -14.78 9.35
N GLY A 86 -13.55 -14.51 10.07
CA GLY A 86 -13.58 -14.57 11.54
C GLY A 86 -12.90 -13.40 12.25
N LEU A 87 -12.19 -12.50 11.53
CA LEU A 87 -11.48 -11.37 12.12
C LEU A 87 -12.16 -10.05 11.74
N ARG A 88 -12.54 -9.25 12.75
CA ARG A 88 -13.21 -7.97 12.56
C ARG A 88 -12.50 -7.13 11.52
N THR A 89 -13.26 -6.61 10.53
CA THR A 89 -12.76 -5.82 9.39
C THR A 89 -13.62 -4.57 9.24
N THR A 90 -13.07 -3.40 9.57
CA THR A 90 -13.85 -2.16 9.73
C THR A 90 -13.63 -1.13 8.64
N CYS A 91 -12.60 -1.26 7.79
CA CYS A 91 -12.14 -0.20 6.88
C CYS A 91 -11.85 1.13 7.61
N ALA A 92 -11.46 1.08 8.88
CA ALA A 92 -11.29 2.23 9.77
C ALA A 92 -12.54 3.13 9.85
N SER A 93 -13.75 2.56 9.67
CA SER A 93 -15.03 3.25 9.65
C SER A 93 -15.93 2.80 10.80
N GLN A 94 -16.66 3.75 11.38
CA GLN A 94 -17.73 3.41 12.33
C GLN A 94 -18.82 2.57 11.65
N PHE A 95 -19.03 2.75 10.34
CA PHE A 95 -20.05 2.00 9.61
C PHE A 95 -19.85 0.49 9.69
N LEU A 96 -18.60 0.01 9.67
CA LEU A 96 -18.24 -1.41 9.74
C LEU A 96 -17.62 -1.80 11.09
N SER A 97 -17.77 -0.98 12.14
CA SER A 97 -17.12 -1.20 13.43
C SER A 97 -17.46 -2.56 14.08
N ASN A 98 -18.59 -3.16 13.72
CA ASN A 98 -19.07 -4.45 14.21
C ASN A 98 -19.05 -5.56 13.15
N PHE A 99 -18.43 -5.34 11.98
CA PHE A 99 -18.47 -6.30 10.89
C PHE A 99 -17.35 -7.34 11.02
N THR A 100 -17.73 -8.61 10.98
CA THR A 100 -16.81 -9.76 10.92
C THR A 100 -17.12 -10.54 9.65
N PRO A 101 -16.16 -10.64 8.71
CA PRO A 101 -16.33 -11.37 7.45
C PRO A 101 -16.52 -12.87 7.66
N VAL A 102 -17.27 -13.51 6.74
CA VAL A 102 -17.52 -14.95 6.71
C VAL A 102 -16.72 -15.67 5.61
N TYR A 103 -15.78 -14.99 5.01
CA TYR A 103 -14.87 -15.51 3.99
C TYR A 103 -13.57 -14.70 3.96
N ASP A 104 -12.53 -15.29 3.39
CA ASP A 104 -11.24 -14.62 3.15
C ASP A 104 -11.20 -13.91 1.80
N ALA A 105 -10.48 -12.81 1.73
CA ALA A 105 -9.96 -12.29 0.47
C ALA A 105 -9.00 -13.32 -0.16
N THR A 106 -8.94 -13.37 -1.50
CA THR A 106 -8.04 -14.29 -2.21
C THR A 106 -6.60 -14.20 -1.73
N VAL A 107 -6.09 -12.98 -1.50
CA VAL A 107 -4.73 -12.77 -0.99
C VAL A 107 -4.53 -13.35 0.42
N VAL A 108 -5.55 -13.29 1.27
CA VAL A 108 -5.50 -13.88 2.62
C VAL A 108 -5.47 -15.40 2.54
N GLY A 109 -6.32 -15.99 1.68
CA GLY A 109 -6.29 -17.42 1.40
C GLY A 109 -4.94 -17.90 0.88
N LYS A 110 -4.32 -17.14 -0.06
CA LYS A 110 -2.96 -17.43 -0.57
C LYS A 110 -1.89 -17.34 0.52
N LEU A 111 -1.94 -16.34 1.40
CA LEU A 111 -1.01 -16.23 2.53
C LEU A 111 -1.20 -17.35 3.55
N ARG A 112 -2.45 -17.75 3.84
CA ARG A 112 -2.71 -18.93 4.68
C ARG A 112 -2.16 -20.22 4.04
N ALA A 113 -2.30 -20.37 2.73
CA ALA A 113 -1.71 -21.51 2.00
C ALA A 113 -0.18 -21.49 2.00
N ALA A 114 0.44 -20.33 2.14
CA ALA A 114 1.88 -20.14 2.36
C ALA A 114 2.29 -20.26 3.84
N ASP A 115 1.35 -20.66 4.71
CA ASP A 115 1.57 -20.88 6.14
C ASP A 115 2.03 -19.64 6.92
N THR A 116 1.61 -18.43 6.52
CA THR A 116 1.84 -17.22 7.32
C THR A 116 0.92 -17.15 8.52
N VAL A 117 1.29 -16.35 9.52
CA VAL A 117 0.48 -16.11 10.71
C VAL A 117 -0.09 -14.69 10.69
N THR A 118 -1.40 -14.54 10.53
CA THR A 118 -2.06 -13.23 10.65
C THR A 118 -2.06 -12.80 12.11
N ILE A 119 -1.51 -11.62 12.43
CA ILE A 119 -1.43 -11.08 13.79
C ILE A 119 -2.45 -9.99 14.08
N GLY A 120 -3.09 -9.44 13.04
CA GLY A 120 -4.13 -8.41 13.23
C GLY A 120 -4.46 -7.62 11.98
N LYS A 121 -5.37 -6.65 12.18
CA LYS A 121 -5.88 -5.73 11.16
C LYS A 121 -5.29 -4.35 11.38
N LEU A 122 -4.65 -3.83 10.31
CA LEU A 122 -3.87 -2.61 10.34
C LEU A 122 -4.73 -1.39 10.02
N ASN A 123 -4.52 -0.34 10.81
CA ASN A 123 -5.23 0.93 10.70
C ASN A 123 -4.96 1.62 9.35
N MET A 124 -5.90 2.43 8.92
CA MET A 124 -5.91 3.06 7.60
C MET A 124 -6.75 4.33 7.59
N ASP A 125 -6.69 5.14 6.56
CA ASP A 125 -7.73 6.14 6.31
C ASP A 125 -9.06 5.47 6.00
N GLU A 126 -10.16 6.02 6.48
CA GLU A 126 -11.50 5.45 6.35
C GLU A 126 -11.83 5.10 4.89
N PHE A 127 -12.22 3.84 4.61
CA PHE A 127 -12.49 3.30 3.28
C PHE A 127 -11.39 3.58 2.24
N ALA A 128 -10.13 3.65 2.69
CA ALA A 128 -8.95 3.99 1.87
C ALA A 128 -8.98 5.42 1.28
N MET A 129 -9.75 6.33 1.87
CA MET A 129 -9.92 7.71 1.43
C MET A 129 -9.11 8.67 2.30
N GLY A 130 -7.86 8.91 1.91
CA GLY A 130 -6.93 9.80 2.58
C GLY A 130 -5.49 9.55 2.16
N GLY A 131 -4.56 10.38 2.66
CA GLY A 131 -3.14 10.31 2.37
C GLY A 131 -2.27 10.49 3.62
N SER A 132 -2.87 10.47 4.83
CA SER A 132 -2.14 10.72 6.09
C SER A 132 -2.45 9.74 7.21
N ASN A 133 -3.49 8.94 7.07
CA ASN A 133 -4.09 8.09 8.12
C ASN A 133 -4.79 8.86 9.25
N GLU A 134 -5.03 10.15 9.06
CA GLU A 134 -5.77 10.97 10.03
C GLU A 134 -7.28 10.82 9.90
N ASN A 135 -7.78 10.27 8.77
CA ASN A 135 -9.21 10.02 8.54
C ASN A 135 -9.72 8.71 9.16
N SER A 136 -8.92 8.00 9.94
CA SER A 136 -9.40 6.84 10.69
C SER A 136 -10.44 7.23 11.73
N SER A 137 -11.59 6.55 11.75
CA SER A 137 -12.64 6.79 12.76
C SER A 137 -12.29 6.28 14.16
N PHE A 138 -11.15 5.61 14.32
CA PHE A 138 -10.68 5.11 15.61
C PHE A 138 -9.63 6.05 16.21
N TYR A 139 -8.51 6.23 15.56
CA TYR A 139 -7.39 7.09 15.97
C TYR A 139 -6.39 7.24 14.82
N PRO A 140 -5.62 8.33 14.75
CA PRO A 140 -4.55 8.48 13.77
C PRO A 140 -3.38 7.57 14.11
N VAL A 141 -2.74 7.01 13.08
CA VAL A 141 -1.45 6.33 13.20
C VAL A 141 -0.34 7.37 13.29
N ARG A 142 0.73 7.06 13.99
CA ARG A 142 1.90 7.92 14.14
C ARG A 142 3.10 7.32 13.42
N ASN A 143 3.90 8.20 12.83
CA ASN A 143 5.10 7.79 12.11
C ASN A 143 6.17 7.29 13.11
N PRO A 144 6.71 6.07 12.94
CA PRO A 144 7.75 5.54 13.84
C PRO A 144 9.04 6.36 13.87
N TRP A 145 9.35 7.16 12.84
CA TRP A 145 10.54 8.04 12.81
C TRP A 145 10.36 9.32 13.62
N ASP A 146 9.13 9.80 13.72
CA ASP A 146 8.76 10.97 14.52
C ASP A 146 7.26 10.86 14.86
N LEU A 147 6.95 10.59 16.12
CA LEU A 147 5.58 10.36 16.61
C LEU A 147 4.66 11.60 16.51
N GLU A 148 5.19 12.77 16.19
CA GLU A 148 4.40 13.97 15.91
C GLU A 148 4.01 14.10 14.43
N ARG A 149 4.44 13.14 13.58
CA ARG A 149 4.22 13.16 12.13
C ARG A 149 3.31 12.03 11.66
N VAL A 150 2.74 12.24 10.47
CA VAL A 150 1.89 11.26 9.81
C VAL A 150 2.71 10.12 9.23
N PRO A 151 2.22 8.88 9.21
CA PRO A 151 2.88 7.75 8.56
C PRO A 151 2.64 7.75 7.04
N GLY A 152 1.80 8.68 6.54
CA GLY A 152 1.19 8.59 5.24
C GLY A 152 -0.07 7.72 5.21
N GLY A 153 -0.71 7.64 4.06
CA GLY A 153 -1.96 6.91 3.89
C GLY A 153 -2.28 6.56 2.43
N SER A 154 -3.31 5.76 2.26
CA SER A 154 -4.22 5.23 3.28
C SER A 154 -3.71 3.99 4.01
N SER A 155 -2.58 3.35 3.62
CA SER A 155 -2.01 2.18 4.31
C SER A 155 -0.99 2.58 5.39
N GLY A 156 -1.30 3.62 6.18
CA GLY A 156 -0.39 4.17 7.19
C GLY A 156 -0.05 3.16 8.29
N GLY A 157 -1.03 2.42 8.79
CA GLY A 157 -0.80 1.34 9.75
C GLY A 157 0.08 0.22 9.19
N SER A 158 -0.09 -0.13 7.90
CA SER A 158 0.74 -1.16 7.26
C SER A 158 2.21 -0.74 7.17
N ALA A 159 2.47 0.51 6.77
CA ALA A 159 3.83 1.03 6.69
C ALA A 159 4.46 1.21 8.09
N ALA A 160 3.69 1.75 9.03
CA ALA A 160 4.16 1.99 10.40
C ALA A 160 4.47 0.69 11.15
N ALA A 161 3.61 -0.34 11.06
CA ALA A 161 3.85 -1.64 11.71
C ALA A 161 5.13 -2.32 11.21
N VAL A 162 5.40 -2.27 9.90
CA VAL A 162 6.63 -2.81 9.32
C VAL A 162 7.84 -1.99 9.75
N ALA A 163 7.77 -0.66 9.72
CA ALA A 163 8.86 0.23 10.14
C ALA A 163 9.17 0.06 11.64
N ALA A 164 8.14 -0.07 12.47
CA ALA A 164 8.27 -0.29 13.91
C ALA A 164 8.74 -1.71 14.25
N GLY A 165 8.72 -2.66 13.31
CA GLY A 165 9.03 -4.08 13.57
C GLY A 165 7.94 -4.79 14.37
N GLU A 166 6.70 -4.38 14.27
CA GLU A 166 5.53 -5.02 14.86
C GLU A 166 4.95 -6.12 13.95
N ALA A 167 5.15 -6.01 12.67
CA ALA A 167 4.87 -7.05 11.68
C ALA A 167 6.10 -7.32 10.82
N TYR A 168 6.31 -8.56 10.38
CA TYR A 168 7.43 -8.89 9.51
C TYR A 168 7.25 -8.26 8.13
N PHE A 169 6.05 -8.40 7.59
CA PHE A 169 5.55 -7.68 6.43
C PHE A 169 4.06 -7.38 6.60
N ALA A 170 3.53 -6.54 5.73
CA ALA A 170 2.12 -6.21 5.73
C ALA A 170 1.55 -6.20 4.31
N LEU A 171 0.24 -6.43 4.18
CA LEU A 171 -0.49 -6.09 2.97
C LEU A 171 -1.13 -4.70 3.11
N GLY A 172 -1.04 -3.93 2.04
CA GLY A 172 -1.74 -2.67 1.85
C GLY A 172 -2.64 -2.68 0.62
N SER A 173 -3.29 -1.55 0.36
CA SER A 173 -3.99 -1.29 -0.90
C SER A 173 -3.62 0.09 -1.43
N ASP A 174 -3.47 0.22 -2.74
CA ASP A 174 -3.07 1.44 -3.44
C ASP A 174 -4.11 1.79 -4.51
N THR A 175 -4.70 2.95 -4.40
CA THR A 175 -5.65 3.50 -5.38
C THR A 175 -5.06 4.71 -6.09
N GLY A 176 -4.38 5.59 -5.35
CA GLY A 176 -3.70 6.78 -5.87
C GLY A 176 -2.24 6.92 -5.43
N GLY A 177 -1.78 6.02 -4.53
CA GLY A 177 -0.44 6.09 -3.90
C GLY A 177 -0.41 5.41 -2.54
N SER A 178 -1.53 4.82 -2.12
CA SER A 178 -1.76 4.42 -0.72
C SER A 178 -0.94 3.22 -0.20
N ILE A 179 -0.03 2.65 -0.98
CA ILE A 179 1.05 1.77 -0.56
C ILE A 179 2.37 2.52 -0.62
N ARG A 180 2.64 3.18 -1.76
CA ARG A 180 3.94 3.78 -2.09
C ARG A 180 4.24 5.00 -1.24
N GLN A 181 3.27 5.91 -1.08
CA GLN A 181 3.45 7.13 -0.30
C GLN A 181 3.69 6.83 1.19
N PRO A 182 2.88 6.01 1.91
CA PRO A 182 3.20 5.67 3.29
C PRO A 182 4.50 4.85 3.42
N ALA A 183 4.87 4.04 2.43
CA ALA A 183 6.18 3.38 2.40
C ALA A 183 7.33 4.38 2.36
N SER A 184 7.21 5.45 1.55
CA SER A 184 8.17 6.56 1.50
C SER A 184 8.31 7.24 2.85
N TYR A 185 7.20 7.61 3.49
CA TYR A 185 7.20 8.34 4.75
C TYR A 185 7.71 7.51 5.95
N CYS A 186 7.50 6.19 5.91
CA CYS A 186 7.94 5.28 6.96
C CYS A 186 9.28 4.60 6.68
N GLY A 187 9.92 4.87 5.53
CA GLY A 187 11.22 4.30 5.19
C GLY A 187 11.21 2.79 4.99
N VAL A 188 10.18 2.27 4.37
CA VAL A 188 10.01 0.85 4.02
C VAL A 188 9.81 0.67 2.50
N VAL A 189 9.83 -0.57 2.03
CA VAL A 189 9.53 -0.90 0.64
C VAL A 189 8.03 -1.08 0.47
N GLY A 190 7.43 -0.39 -0.50
CA GLY A 190 6.01 -0.53 -0.83
C GLY A 190 5.81 -0.76 -2.32
N LEU A 191 5.30 -1.93 -2.70
CA LEU A 191 5.10 -2.31 -4.10
C LEU A 191 3.61 -2.28 -4.45
N LYS A 192 3.26 -1.47 -5.44
CA LYS A 192 1.99 -1.52 -6.15
C LYS A 192 2.17 -2.32 -7.45
N PRO A 193 1.62 -3.55 -7.54
CA PRO A 193 1.67 -4.32 -8.78
C PRO A 193 0.89 -3.66 -9.91
N THR A 194 1.03 -4.18 -11.12
CA THR A 194 0.17 -3.87 -12.26
C THR A 194 -1.30 -4.12 -11.88
N TYR A 195 -2.19 -3.24 -12.31
CA TYR A 195 -3.61 -3.42 -12.09
C TYR A 195 -4.09 -4.77 -12.66
N GLY A 196 -4.73 -5.57 -11.80
CA GLY A 196 -5.24 -6.89 -12.14
C GLY A 196 -4.25 -8.05 -11.95
N LEU A 197 -2.97 -7.81 -11.62
CA LEU A 197 -2.00 -8.89 -11.35
C LEU A 197 -2.28 -9.62 -10.03
N VAL A 198 -2.77 -8.90 -9.04
CA VAL A 198 -3.20 -9.44 -7.74
C VAL A 198 -4.71 -9.27 -7.62
N SER A 199 -5.41 -10.34 -7.28
CA SER A 199 -6.87 -10.34 -7.14
C SER A 199 -7.36 -9.30 -6.13
N ARG A 200 -8.46 -8.64 -6.48
CA ARG A 200 -9.20 -7.72 -5.61
C ARG A 200 -10.41 -8.38 -4.93
N PHE A 201 -10.65 -9.70 -5.14
CA PHE A 201 -11.72 -10.39 -4.44
C PHE A 201 -11.50 -10.33 -2.94
N GLY A 202 -12.49 -9.80 -2.21
CA GLY A 202 -12.40 -9.56 -0.78
C GLY A 202 -11.70 -8.27 -0.37
N LEU A 203 -11.27 -7.42 -1.31
CA LEU A 203 -10.90 -6.03 -1.04
C LEU A 203 -12.17 -5.17 -1.01
N VAL A 204 -12.42 -4.47 0.08
CA VAL A 204 -13.52 -3.51 0.15
C VAL A 204 -13.21 -2.35 -0.79
N ALA A 205 -14.05 -2.19 -1.82
CA ALA A 205 -13.77 -1.31 -2.93
C ALA A 205 -13.90 0.18 -2.56
N PHE A 206 -12.85 0.94 -2.88
CA PHE A 206 -12.89 2.39 -2.98
C PHE A 206 -13.16 2.81 -4.43
N ALA A 207 -12.21 2.60 -5.34
CA ALA A 207 -12.33 2.90 -6.77
C ALA A 207 -11.94 1.66 -7.58
N SER A 208 -12.93 0.92 -8.05
CA SER A 208 -12.78 -0.42 -8.62
C SER A 208 -11.85 -0.49 -9.83
N SER A 209 -11.71 0.62 -10.58
CA SER A 209 -10.82 0.68 -11.75
C SER A 209 -9.36 1.08 -11.42
N LEU A 210 -9.05 1.27 -10.12
CA LEU A 210 -7.76 1.75 -9.66
C LEU A 210 -7.17 0.93 -8.50
N ASP A 211 -8.03 0.39 -7.62
CA ASP A 211 -7.61 -0.32 -6.41
C ASP A 211 -6.71 -1.51 -6.74
N GLN A 212 -5.59 -1.64 -6.01
CA GLN A 212 -4.67 -2.76 -6.12
C GLN A 212 -4.09 -3.13 -4.75
N ILE A 213 -4.04 -4.43 -4.42
CA ILE A 213 -3.36 -4.93 -3.22
C ILE A 213 -1.88 -5.13 -3.53
N GLY A 214 -1.01 -4.84 -2.55
CA GLY A 214 0.42 -5.11 -2.65
C GLY A 214 1.11 -5.14 -1.29
N PRO A 215 2.37 -5.61 -1.25
CA PRO A 215 3.15 -5.76 -0.04
C PRO A 215 3.80 -4.47 0.43
N LEU A 216 3.97 -4.37 1.75
CA LEU A 216 4.90 -3.47 2.43
C LEU A 216 5.90 -4.33 3.21
N THR A 217 7.18 -4.11 2.98
CA THR A 217 8.27 -4.95 3.51
C THR A 217 9.48 -4.11 3.90
N LYS A 218 10.46 -4.71 4.55
CA LYS A 218 11.69 -4.01 4.97
C LYS A 218 12.74 -3.90 3.87
N ASN A 219 12.69 -4.79 2.89
CA ASN A 219 13.63 -4.88 1.78
C ASN A 219 12.93 -5.37 0.52
N VAL A 220 13.59 -5.24 -0.61
CA VAL A 220 13.04 -5.59 -1.94
C VAL A 220 12.92 -7.10 -2.12
N GLU A 221 13.86 -7.89 -1.59
CA GLU A 221 13.83 -9.34 -1.68
C GLU A 221 12.56 -9.90 -1.03
N ASP A 222 12.22 -9.45 0.18
CA ASP A 222 10.99 -9.84 0.89
C ASP A 222 9.74 -9.43 0.09
N SER A 223 9.76 -8.26 -0.57
CA SER A 223 8.65 -7.80 -1.41
C SER A 223 8.42 -8.72 -2.61
N ALA A 224 9.49 -9.23 -3.22
CA ALA A 224 9.42 -10.20 -4.32
C ALA A 224 8.81 -11.54 -3.85
N TYR A 225 9.21 -12.04 -2.68
CA TYR A 225 8.61 -13.26 -2.09
C TYR A 225 7.12 -13.12 -1.82
N VAL A 226 6.71 -11.99 -1.21
CA VAL A 226 5.29 -11.76 -0.91
C VAL A 226 4.50 -11.59 -2.21
N LEU A 227 5.01 -10.84 -3.20
CA LEU A 227 4.35 -10.72 -4.51
C LEU A 227 4.20 -12.07 -5.19
N GLN A 228 5.26 -12.92 -5.19
CA GLN A 228 5.22 -14.27 -5.76
C GLN A 228 4.09 -15.12 -5.16
N ALA A 229 3.85 -14.96 -3.86
CA ALA A 229 2.80 -15.71 -3.16
C ALA A 229 1.38 -15.22 -3.49
N ILE A 230 1.18 -13.89 -3.67
CA ILE A 230 -0.18 -13.31 -3.82
C ILE A 230 -0.59 -13.05 -5.26
N ALA A 231 0.35 -12.97 -6.23
CA ALA A 231 0.08 -12.73 -7.63
C ALA A 231 -0.66 -13.90 -8.33
N GLY A 232 -1.25 -13.60 -9.49
CA GLY A 232 -1.85 -14.57 -10.42
C GLY A 232 -3.35 -14.47 -10.55
N TYR A 233 -3.85 -15.09 -11.63
CA TYR A 233 -5.24 -15.06 -12.04
C TYR A 233 -6.20 -15.60 -10.98
N ASP A 234 -7.33 -14.93 -10.84
CA ASP A 234 -8.43 -15.32 -9.96
C ASP A 234 -9.78 -15.16 -10.69
N PRO A 235 -10.51 -16.24 -10.93
CA PRO A 235 -11.82 -16.18 -11.58
C PRO A 235 -12.90 -15.49 -10.73
N MET A 236 -12.65 -15.25 -9.43
CA MET A 236 -13.54 -14.52 -8.54
C MET A 236 -13.45 -12.99 -8.74
N ASP A 237 -12.41 -12.50 -9.40
CA ASP A 237 -12.23 -11.09 -9.75
C ASP A 237 -12.25 -10.91 -11.26
N SER A 238 -13.33 -10.31 -11.78
CA SER A 238 -13.49 -10.06 -13.22
C SER A 238 -12.45 -9.12 -13.83
N THR A 239 -11.65 -8.45 -13.00
CA THR A 239 -10.56 -7.57 -13.44
C THR A 239 -9.19 -8.22 -13.30
N SER A 240 -9.12 -9.45 -12.77
CA SER A 240 -7.88 -10.20 -12.67
C SER A 240 -7.35 -10.54 -14.06
N ALA A 241 -6.08 -10.24 -14.31
CA ALA A 241 -5.43 -10.48 -15.59
C ALA A 241 -5.01 -11.95 -15.73
N GLU A 242 -5.36 -12.56 -16.84
CA GLU A 242 -4.91 -13.93 -17.16
C GLU A 242 -3.53 -13.87 -17.81
N VAL A 243 -2.50 -13.73 -16.96
CA VAL A 243 -1.10 -13.66 -17.36
C VAL A 243 -0.27 -14.65 -16.54
N ASP A 244 0.81 -15.11 -17.13
CA ASP A 244 1.79 -15.94 -16.41
C ASP A 244 2.51 -15.11 -15.34
N VAL A 245 2.65 -15.65 -14.15
CA VAL A 245 3.44 -15.05 -13.07
C VAL A 245 4.88 -15.53 -13.22
N PRO A 246 5.83 -14.64 -13.52
CA PRO A 246 7.24 -15.04 -13.64
C PRO A 246 7.83 -15.36 -12.25
N ASP A 247 9.00 -16.00 -12.24
CA ASP A 247 9.80 -16.12 -11.03
C ASP A 247 10.47 -14.77 -10.72
N TYR A 248 9.86 -13.98 -9.84
CA TYR A 248 10.36 -12.66 -9.44
C TYR A 248 11.72 -12.74 -8.73
N LEU A 249 12.01 -13.86 -8.08
CA LEU A 249 13.26 -14.03 -7.34
C LEU A 249 14.44 -14.22 -8.28
N SER A 250 14.25 -14.96 -9.38
CA SER A 250 15.27 -15.11 -10.41
C SER A 250 15.64 -13.79 -11.09
N ALA A 251 14.74 -12.80 -11.05
CA ALA A 251 14.97 -11.46 -11.59
C ALA A 251 15.89 -10.59 -10.72
N LEU A 252 16.10 -10.93 -9.45
CA LEU A 252 16.90 -10.14 -8.49
C LEU A 252 18.42 -10.28 -8.73
N SER A 253 18.86 -10.17 -9.99
CA SER A 253 20.27 -10.33 -10.38
C SER A 253 21.19 -9.21 -9.86
N GLY A 254 20.63 -8.05 -9.51
CA GLY A 254 21.41 -6.86 -9.14
C GLY A 254 22.12 -6.18 -10.32
N ASP A 255 21.92 -6.63 -11.56
CA ASP A 255 22.53 -6.05 -12.75
C ASP A 255 21.60 -5.03 -13.41
N VAL A 256 22.10 -3.80 -13.56
CA VAL A 256 21.44 -2.69 -14.25
C VAL A 256 22.26 -2.15 -15.43
N THR A 257 23.28 -2.90 -15.86
CA THR A 257 24.14 -2.51 -16.99
C THR A 257 23.31 -2.33 -18.26
N GLY A 258 23.43 -1.16 -18.87
CA GLY A 258 22.70 -0.80 -20.09
C GLY A 258 21.22 -0.46 -19.89
N LEU A 259 20.72 -0.46 -18.64
CA LEU A 259 19.37 -0.03 -18.33
C LEU A 259 19.17 1.47 -18.69
N ARG A 260 18.06 1.79 -19.35
CA ARG A 260 17.70 3.17 -19.72
C ARG A 260 16.60 3.65 -18.81
N ILE A 261 16.89 4.71 -18.06
CA ILE A 261 16.00 5.31 -17.08
C ILE A 261 15.44 6.61 -17.63
N ALA A 262 14.13 6.79 -17.58
CA ALA A 262 13.47 8.06 -17.86
C ALA A 262 13.20 8.80 -16.54
N VAL A 263 13.50 10.10 -16.51
CA VAL A 263 13.23 10.97 -15.35
C VAL A 263 12.29 12.09 -15.79
N PRO A 264 11.01 12.05 -15.44
CA PRO A 264 10.07 13.09 -15.83
C PRO A 264 10.42 14.43 -15.17
N LYS A 265 10.58 15.49 -15.96
CA LYS A 265 10.83 16.84 -15.43
C LYS A 265 9.71 17.33 -14.52
N GLU A 266 8.47 16.87 -14.77
CA GLU A 266 7.31 17.17 -13.95
C GLU A 266 7.45 16.59 -12.53
N TYR A 267 8.19 15.48 -12.36
CA TYR A 267 8.42 14.86 -11.05
C TYR A 267 9.52 15.56 -10.22
N LEU A 268 10.30 16.42 -10.87
CA LEU A 268 11.32 17.27 -10.24
C LEU A 268 10.95 18.76 -10.31
N GLY A 269 9.71 19.08 -10.68
CA GLY A 269 9.18 20.41 -10.87
C GLY A 269 8.96 21.24 -9.59
N GLU A 270 8.26 22.36 -9.72
CA GLU A 270 7.80 23.16 -8.58
C GLU A 270 6.88 22.33 -7.67
N GLY A 271 6.94 22.55 -6.35
CA GLY A 271 6.16 21.83 -5.35
C GLY A 271 6.82 20.56 -4.79
N VAL A 272 7.96 20.13 -5.33
CA VAL A 272 8.79 19.09 -4.73
C VAL A 272 9.92 19.74 -3.95
N ASP A 273 10.12 19.35 -2.69
CA ASP A 273 11.18 19.89 -1.82
C ASP A 273 12.58 19.70 -2.42
N ALA A 274 13.44 20.71 -2.26
CA ALA A 274 14.79 20.70 -2.82
C ALA A 274 15.63 19.51 -2.31
N GLU A 275 15.52 19.18 -1.02
CA GLU A 275 16.25 18.06 -0.42
C GLU A 275 15.75 16.70 -0.91
N VAL A 276 14.44 16.58 -1.18
CA VAL A 276 13.86 15.38 -1.78
C VAL A 276 14.38 15.20 -3.21
N LYS A 277 14.40 16.28 -4.02
CA LYS A 277 14.96 16.27 -5.37
C LYS A 277 16.44 15.85 -5.37
N GLU A 278 17.24 16.49 -4.51
CA GLU A 278 18.67 16.19 -4.40
C GLU A 278 18.91 14.74 -4.02
N THR A 279 18.14 14.23 -3.07
CA THR A 279 18.23 12.84 -2.60
C THR A 279 17.97 11.85 -3.75
N VAL A 280 16.93 12.08 -4.55
CA VAL A 280 16.60 11.21 -5.70
C VAL A 280 17.64 11.35 -6.82
N LEU A 281 18.13 12.57 -7.11
CA LEU A 281 19.22 12.76 -8.07
C LEU A 281 20.51 12.07 -7.63
N ASN A 282 20.80 12.01 -6.34
CA ASN A 282 21.95 11.25 -5.83
C ASN A 282 21.72 9.74 -5.98
N ALA A 283 20.49 9.24 -5.82
CA ALA A 283 20.15 7.84 -6.09
C ALA A 283 20.34 7.47 -7.56
N LEU A 284 20.00 8.36 -8.50
CA LEU A 284 20.27 8.15 -9.93
C LEU A 284 21.77 8.02 -10.24
N LYS A 285 22.64 8.81 -9.57
CA LYS A 285 24.10 8.70 -9.73
C LYS A 285 24.63 7.34 -9.28
N VAL A 286 24.02 6.72 -8.26
CA VAL A 286 24.38 5.35 -7.84
C VAL A 286 24.06 4.35 -8.95
N LEU A 287 22.87 4.42 -9.55
CA LEU A 287 22.48 3.56 -10.67
C LEU A 287 23.34 3.80 -11.91
N GLU A 288 23.70 5.05 -12.19
CA GLU A 288 24.62 5.42 -13.28
C GLU A 288 26.01 4.82 -13.07
N ALA A 289 26.55 4.88 -11.86
CA ALA A 289 27.82 4.26 -11.51
C ALA A 289 27.80 2.71 -11.66
N MET A 290 26.61 2.11 -11.63
CA MET A 290 26.41 0.67 -11.88
C MET A 290 26.17 0.35 -13.37
N GLY A 291 26.24 1.32 -14.27
CA GLY A 291 26.14 1.13 -15.72
C GLY A 291 24.77 1.40 -16.34
N ALA A 292 23.82 1.92 -15.59
CA ALA A 292 22.58 2.47 -16.15
C ALA A 292 22.81 3.84 -16.79
N THR A 293 21.90 4.26 -17.65
CA THR A 293 21.86 5.63 -18.23
C THR A 293 20.53 6.27 -17.93
N TRP A 294 20.49 7.59 -17.81
CA TRP A 294 19.22 8.28 -17.63
C TRP A 294 19.12 9.57 -18.44
N ASP A 295 17.90 9.89 -18.87
CA ASP A 295 17.57 11.09 -19.58
C ASP A 295 16.34 11.78 -18.97
N GLU A 296 16.29 13.10 -19.05
CA GLU A 296 15.08 13.86 -18.73
C GLU A 296 14.05 13.68 -19.84
N VAL A 297 12.80 13.39 -19.43
CA VAL A 297 11.65 13.24 -20.33
C VAL A 297 10.49 14.12 -19.88
N SER A 298 9.40 14.13 -20.65
CA SER A 298 8.17 14.83 -20.25
C SER A 298 6.96 13.88 -20.26
N LEU A 299 6.11 13.99 -19.23
CA LEU A 299 4.80 13.40 -19.12
C LEU A 299 3.74 14.53 -19.10
N PRO A 300 3.45 15.18 -20.22
CA PRO A 300 2.78 16.48 -20.27
C PRO A 300 1.33 16.46 -19.75
N HIS A 301 0.68 15.29 -19.69
CA HIS A 301 -0.69 15.18 -19.17
C HIS A 301 -0.73 14.93 -17.66
N THR A 302 0.42 14.84 -16.99
CA THR A 302 0.50 14.68 -15.52
C THR A 302 -0.18 15.84 -14.77
N ASP A 303 -0.16 17.05 -15.32
CA ASP A 303 -0.86 18.23 -14.75
C ASP A 303 -2.35 18.01 -14.53
N TYR A 304 -2.97 17.11 -15.30
CA TYR A 304 -4.38 16.77 -15.17
C TYR A 304 -4.65 15.60 -14.21
N ALA A 305 -3.61 14.94 -13.70
CA ALA A 305 -3.74 13.67 -13.02
C ALA A 305 -4.55 13.76 -11.73
N VAL A 306 -4.29 14.78 -10.90
CA VAL A 306 -5.00 14.98 -9.62
C VAL A 306 -6.49 15.19 -9.86
N ALA A 307 -6.86 16.12 -10.75
CA ALA A 307 -8.27 16.38 -11.08
C ALA A 307 -8.96 15.15 -11.68
N THR A 308 -8.28 14.44 -12.60
CA THR A 308 -8.76 13.21 -13.21
C THR A 308 -9.03 12.13 -12.18
N TYR A 309 -8.08 11.91 -11.27
CA TYR A 309 -8.19 10.91 -10.22
C TYR A 309 -9.37 11.20 -9.30
N TYR A 310 -9.49 12.42 -8.76
CA TYR A 310 -10.57 12.74 -7.82
C TYR A 310 -11.96 12.68 -8.45
N LEU A 311 -12.08 13.01 -9.74
CA LEU A 311 -13.35 12.82 -10.46
C LEU A 311 -13.68 11.34 -10.62
N LEU A 312 -12.73 10.51 -11.08
CA LEU A 312 -12.97 9.08 -11.28
C LEU A 312 -13.16 8.34 -9.96
N ALA A 313 -12.23 8.50 -9.03
CA ALA A 313 -12.25 7.79 -7.75
C ALA A 313 -13.48 8.15 -6.91
N SER A 314 -13.86 9.44 -6.85
CA SER A 314 -15.08 9.86 -6.14
C SER A 314 -16.35 9.33 -6.81
N SER A 315 -16.40 9.31 -8.14
CA SER A 315 -17.52 8.75 -8.90
C SER A 315 -17.70 7.27 -8.61
N GLU A 316 -16.62 6.49 -8.66
CA GLU A 316 -16.65 5.07 -8.34
C GLU A 316 -16.97 4.81 -6.86
N ALA A 317 -16.40 5.61 -5.94
CA ALA A 317 -16.72 5.56 -4.52
C ALA A 317 -18.21 5.77 -4.24
N SER A 318 -18.84 6.76 -4.88
CA SER A 318 -20.27 7.02 -4.68
C SER A 318 -21.12 5.80 -5.07
N SER A 319 -20.74 5.08 -6.11
CA SER A 319 -21.40 3.85 -6.54
C SER A 319 -21.05 2.67 -5.63
N ASN A 320 -19.77 2.48 -5.29
CA ASN A 320 -19.32 1.37 -4.46
C ASN A 320 -19.86 1.45 -3.02
N LEU A 321 -19.90 2.64 -2.43
CA LEU A 321 -20.38 2.84 -1.07
C LEU A 321 -21.91 2.95 -0.96
N ALA A 322 -22.65 2.92 -2.07
CA ALA A 322 -24.11 2.85 -2.06
C ALA A 322 -24.67 1.59 -1.37
N ARG A 323 -23.87 0.51 -1.32
CA ARG A 323 -24.23 -0.74 -0.64
C ARG A 323 -24.27 -0.65 0.89
N PHE A 324 -23.63 0.36 1.47
CA PHE A 324 -23.63 0.61 2.91
C PHE A 324 -24.86 1.42 3.28
N ASP A 325 -25.96 0.73 3.61
CA ASP A 325 -27.30 1.30 3.76
C ASP A 325 -27.89 1.19 5.17
N GLY A 326 -27.17 0.53 6.10
CA GLY A 326 -27.65 0.29 7.47
C GLY A 326 -28.71 -0.81 7.56
N VAL A 327 -28.94 -1.60 6.49
CA VAL A 327 -29.96 -2.66 6.44
C VAL A 327 -29.33 -4.05 6.42
N ARG A 328 -28.38 -4.30 5.52
CA ARG A 328 -27.84 -5.65 5.26
C ARG A 328 -26.71 -6.03 6.20
N TYR A 329 -25.83 -5.07 6.57
CA TYR A 329 -24.69 -5.27 7.45
C TYR A 329 -24.16 -3.92 7.95
N GLY A 330 -23.28 -3.93 8.91
CA GLY A 330 -22.70 -2.75 9.50
C GLY A 330 -23.59 -2.12 10.58
N VAL A 331 -23.28 -0.88 10.92
CA VAL A 331 -24.03 -0.11 11.93
C VAL A 331 -25.35 0.39 11.35
N ARG A 332 -26.42 0.21 12.12
CA ARG A 332 -27.77 0.68 11.82
C ARG A 332 -28.20 1.69 12.86
N SER A 333 -28.77 2.83 12.44
CA SER A 333 -29.32 3.82 13.37
C SER A 333 -30.57 3.30 14.08
N ASP A 334 -30.59 3.46 15.40
CA ASP A 334 -31.76 3.13 16.24
C ASP A 334 -32.83 4.25 16.24
N ASN A 335 -32.52 5.44 15.70
CA ASN A 335 -33.34 6.63 15.78
C ASN A 335 -34.20 6.89 14.53
N ALA A 336 -34.31 5.92 13.62
CA ALA A 336 -35.00 6.09 12.35
C ALA A 336 -36.53 5.99 12.51
N GLY A 337 -37.25 7.07 12.17
CA GLY A 337 -38.72 7.11 12.15
C GLY A 337 -39.33 6.56 10.85
N SER A 338 -38.54 6.47 9.77
CA SER A 338 -38.93 5.96 8.47
C SER A 338 -37.79 5.23 7.77
N LEU A 339 -38.07 4.54 6.65
CA LEU A 339 -37.03 3.93 5.83
C LEU A 339 -36.02 4.95 5.29
N ILE A 340 -36.48 6.13 4.90
CA ILE A 340 -35.63 7.21 4.40
C ILE A 340 -34.73 7.73 5.53
N ASP A 341 -35.31 7.93 6.73
CA ASP A 341 -34.53 8.35 7.90
C ASP A 341 -33.48 7.29 8.26
N LEU A 342 -33.80 6.00 8.15
CA LEU A 342 -32.84 4.91 8.38
C LEU A 342 -31.59 5.04 7.50
N TYR A 343 -31.78 5.27 6.19
CA TYR A 343 -30.66 5.48 5.26
C TYR A 343 -29.87 6.73 5.62
N HIS A 344 -30.53 7.85 5.85
CA HIS A 344 -29.89 9.12 6.15
C HIS A 344 -29.10 9.05 7.46
N GLU A 345 -29.72 8.60 8.53
CA GLU A 345 -29.12 8.53 9.85
C GLU A 345 -27.93 7.55 9.89
N SER A 346 -28.12 6.32 9.37
CA SER A 346 -27.07 5.31 9.36
C SER A 346 -25.84 5.78 8.58
N ARG A 347 -26.04 6.39 7.40
CA ARG A 347 -24.95 6.89 6.57
C ARG A 347 -24.30 8.16 7.15
N SER A 348 -25.09 9.06 7.73
CA SER A 348 -24.60 10.29 8.37
C SER A 348 -23.73 9.98 9.60
N GLN A 349 -24.14 9.02 10.42
CA GLN A 349 -23.42 8.62 11.63
C GLN A 349 -22.24 7.70 11.32
N GLY A 350 -22.39 6.81 10.33
CA GLY A 350 -21.44 5.75 10.03
C GLY A 350 -20.23 6.20 9.23
N PHE A 351 -20.37 7.21 8.35
CA PHE A 351 -19.27 7.71 7.52
C PHE A 351 -18.65 8.99 8.10
N GLY A 352 -17.33 9.07 8.04
CA GLY A 352 -16.56 10.28 8.32
C GLY A 352 -16.69 11.34 7.23
N ASP A 353 -16.16 12.52 7.49
CA ASP A 353 -16.39 13.71 6.66
C ASP A 353 -15.72 13.62 5.27
N GLU A 354 -14.51 13.04 5.18
CA GLU A 354 -13.84 12.86 3.89
C GLU A 354 -14.60 11.87 2.99
N VAL A 355 -15.09 10.77 3.55
CA VAL A 355 -15.91 9.79 2.81
C VAL A 355 -17.20 10.43 2.31
N LYS A 356 -17.90 11.18 3.17
CA LYS A 356 -19.11 11.94 2.77
C LYS A 356 -18.81 12.92 1.63
N ARG A 357 -17.69 13.66 1.74
CA ARG A 357 -17.27 14.62 0.71
C ARG A 357 -17.08 13.93 -0.64
N ARG A 358 -16.36 12.81 -0.68
CA ARG A 358 -16.13 12.07 -1.92
C ARG A 358 -17.37 11.44 -2.50
N ILE A 359 -18.27 10.91 -1.65
CA ILE A 359 -19.59 10.41 -2.10
C ILE A 359 -20.40 11.53 -2.75
N MET A 360 -20.44 12.73 -2.16
CA MET A 360 -21.16 13.87 -2.70
C MET A 360 -20.57 14.36 -4.02
N LEU A 361 -19.23 14.50 -4.10
CA LEU A 361 -18.53 14.88 -5.33
C LEU A 361 -18.77 13.87 -6.45
N GLY A 362 -18.69 12.58 -6.16
CA GLY A 362 -18.92 11.53 -7.13
C GLY A 362 -20.37 11.47 -7.62
N THR A 363 -21.33 11.62 -6.70
CA THR A 363 -22.76 11.69 -7.05
C THR A 363 -23.04 12.88 -7.96
N TYR A 364 -22.43 14.04 -7.68
CA TYR A 364 -22.55 15.22 -8.54
C TYR A 364 -21.94 14.96 -9.93
N ALA A 365 -20.73 14.43 -10.01
CA ALA A 365 -20.04 14.16 -11.27
C ALA A 365 -20.79 13.14 -12.15
N LEU A 366 -21.55 12.22 -11.56
CA LEU A 366 -22.35 11.21 -12.25
C LEU A 366 -23.78 11.67 -12.55
N SER A 367 -24.21 12.83 -12.04
CA SER A 367 -25.60 13.28 -12.21
C SER A 367 -25.90 13.71 -13.64
N SER A 368 -27.20 13.70 -13.98
CA SER A 368 -27.69 14.08 -15.30
C SER A 368 -27.26 15.50 -15.69
N GLY A 369 -26.68 15.66 -16.88
CA GLY A 369 -26.14 16.92 -17.37
C GLY A 369 -24.68 17.18 -17.01
N TYR A 370 -24.10 16.46 -16.06
CA TYR A 370 -22.71 16.62 -15.64
C TYR A 370 -21.82 15.42 -15.99
N TYR A 371 -22.39 14.26 -16.26
CA TYR A 371 -21.67 13.04 -16.61
C TYR A 371 -20.65 13.23 -17.74
N ASP A 372 -21.07 13.83 -18.86
CA ASP A 372 -20.19 14.05 -20.01
C ASP A 372 -19.12 15.11 -19.73
N ALA A 373 -19.48 16.14 -18.95
CA ALA A 373 -18.60 17.25 -18.63
C ALA A 373 -17.49 16.89 -17.65
N TYR A 374 -17.75 15.96 -16.73
CA TYR A 374 -16.84 15.57 -15.66
C TYR A 374 -16.34 14.13 -15.83
N TYR A 375 -17.20 13.13 -15.67
CA TYR A 375 -16.77 11.74 -15.63
C TYR A 375 -16.17 11.28 -16.97
N LEU A 376 -16.90 11.48 -18.07
CA LEU A 376 -16.42 11.08 -19.41
C LEU A 376 -15.16 11.86 -19.82
N LYS A 377 -15.08 13.15 -19.47
CA LYS A 377 -13.88 13.96 -19.71
C LYS A 377 -12.69 13.43 -18.91
N ALA A 378 -12.88 13.04 -17.65
CA ALA A 378 -11.84 12.43 -16.82
C ALA A 378 -11.36 11.09 -17.39
N GLN A 379 -12.26 10.25 -17.92
CA GLN A 379 -11.87 9.01 -18.60
C GLN A 379 -10.99 9.27 -19.83
N LYS A 380 -11.32 10.31 -20.62
CA LYS A 380 -10.48 10.72 -21.78
C LYS A 380 -9.10 11.22 -21.32
N ALA A 381 -9.05 12.02 -20.25
CA ALA A 381 -7.79 12.50 -19.68
C ALA A 381 -6.94 11.32 -19.14
N ARG A 382 -7.55 10.34 -18.48
CA ARG A 382 -6.87 9.10 -18.07
C ARG A 382 -6.20 8.38 -19.25
N THR A 383 -6.88 8.32 -20.39
CA THR A 383 -6.31 7.72 -21.61
C THR A 383 -5.06 8.46 -22.07
N LEU A 384 -5.08 9.80 -22.05
CA LEU A 384 -3.93 10.62 -22.44
C LEU A 384 -2.75 10.43 -21.46
N ILE A 385 -3.02 10.40 -20.15
CA ILE A 385 -2.01 10.11 -19.14
C ILE A 385 -1.36 8.75 -19.39
N LYS A 386 -2.16 7.70 -19.62
CA LYS A 386 -1.63 6.39 -19.96
C LYS A 386 -0.74 6.40 -21.21
N GLN A 387 -1.15 7.11 -22.25
CA GLN A 387 -0.38 7.24 -23.49
C GLN A 387 0.98 7.91 -23.28
N ASP A 388 1.13 8.84 -22.35
CA ASP A 388 2.43 9.41 -21.99
C ASP A 388 3.38 8.33 -21.46
N PHE A 389 2.91 7.48 -20.54
CA PHE A 389 3.69 6.35 -20.04
C PHE A 389 4.03 5.36 -21.16
N ASP A 390 3.05 4.93 -21.96
CA ASP A 390 3.25 4.00 -23.06
C ASP A 390 4.34 4.50 -24.01
N LYS A 391 4.31 5.80 -24.37
CA LYS A 391 5.30 6.43 -25.26
C LYS A 391 6.70 6.47 -24.65
N VAL A 392 6.85 6.78 -23.37
CA VAL A 392 8.15 6.76 -22.67
C VAL A 392 8.71 5.34 -22.65
N PHE A 393 7.87 4.35 -22.39
CA PHE A 393 8.27 2.95 -22.36
C PHE A 393 8.62 2.33 -23.72
N GLU A 394 8.40 3.03 -24.85
CA GLU A 394 8.95 2.61 -26.15
C GLU A 394 10.49 2.74 -26.19
N GLN A 395 11.06 3.65 -25.40
CA GLN A 395 12.49 3.97 -25.44
C GLN A 395 13.22 3.67 -24.13
N TYR A 396 12.52 3.63 -23.00
CA TYR A 396 13.07 3.44 -21.67
C TYR A 396 12.54 2.19 -21.02
N ASP A 397 13.33 1.65 -20.09
CA ASP A 397 13.01 0.41 -19.40
C ASP A 397 12.22 0.68 -18.09
N VAL A 398 12.58 1.76 -17.38
CA VAL A 398 11.89 2.23 -16.16
C VAL A 398 11.80 3.75 -16.15
N ILE A 399 10.84 4.25 -15.36
CA ILE A 399 10.73 5.66 -14.99
C ILE A 399 11.10 5.79 -13.52
N ILE A 400 11.91 6.79 -13.15
CA ILE A 400 12.30 7.04 -11.77
C ILE A 400 11.97 8.48 -11.37
N GLY A 401 11.48 8.66 -10.15
CA GLY A 401 11.25 9.95 -9.53
C GLY A 401 11.03 9.81 -8.00
N PRO A 402 10.85 10.91 -7.27
CA PRO A 402 10.44 10.85 -5.88
C PRO A 402 9.05 10.22 -5.74
N THR A 403 8.82 9.53 -4.63
CA THR A 403 7.50 8.94 -4.34
C THR A 403 6.51 9.99 -3.86
N ALA A 404 6.97 10.90 -3.01
CA ALA A 404 6.17 11.99 -2.47
C ALA A 404 6.93 13.31 -2.62
N PRO A 405 6.23 14.46 -2.70
CA PRO A 405 6.88 15.75 -2.90
C PRO A 405 7.69 16.24 -1.69
N THR A 406 7.35 15.76 -0.50
CA THR A 406 7.96 16.14 0.78
C THR A 406 8.28 14.91 1.62
N THR A 407 8.99 15.09 2.73
CA THR A 407 9.02 14.11 3.83
C THR A 407 7.71 14.14 4.62
N ALA A 408 7.54 13.23 5.59
CA ALA A 408 6.34 13.17 6.42
C ALA A 408 6.07 14.50 7.13
N PHE A 409 4.87 15.06 6.98
CA PHE A 409 4.45 16.29 7.63
C PHE A 409 3.87 16.04 9.03
N LYS A 410 3.70 17.10 9.82
CA LYS A 410 3.17 16.99 11.19
C LYS A 410 1.69 16.64 11.21
N LEU A 411 1.28 15.84 12.18
CA LEU A 411 -0.13 15.57 12.48
C LEU A 411 -0.88 16.89 12.66
N GLY A 412 -2.06 16.99 12.08
CA GLY A 412 -2.94 18.18 12.12
C GLY A 412 -2.56 19.30 11.15
N ALA A 413 -1.41 19.22 10.46
CA ALA A 413 -0.94 20.35 9.65
C ALA A 413 -1.76 20.60 8.36
N GLN A 414 -2.48 19.58 7.84
CA GLN A 414 -3.19 19.66 6.56
C GLN A 414 -4.68 19.26 6.67
N VAL A 415 -5.20 19.05 7.87
CA VAL A 415 -6.57 18.55 8.10
C VAL A 415 -7.63 19.53 7.54
N ASP A 416 -7.38 20.82 7.63
CA ASP A 416 -8.31 21.87 7.18
C ASP A 416 -8.12 22.26 5.69
N ASP A 417 -7.13 21.68 5.00
CA ASP A 417 -6.86 21.95 3.59
C ASP A 417 -6.84 20.67 2.74
N PRO A 418 -8.01 20.21 2.24
CA PRO A 418 -8.10 19.02 1.42
C PRO A 418 -7.29 19.08 0.13
N LEU A 419 -7.08 20.27 -0.47
CA LEU A 419 -6.30 20.38 -1.71
C LEU A 419 -4.82 20.12 -1.46
N THR A 420 -4.25 20.69 -0.41
CA THR A 420 -2.86 20.39 -0.01
C THR A 420 -2.69 18.92 0.35
N MET A 421 -3.64 18.31 1.05
CA MET A 421 -3.64 16.87 1.31
C MET A 421 -3.61 16.05 0.01
N TYR A 422 -4.39 16.45 -0.99
CA TYR A 422 -4.47 15.75 -2.29
C TYR A 422 -3.19 15.87 -3.11
N LEU A 423 -2.43 16.95 -2.94
CA LEU A 423 -1.15 17.16 -3.64
C LEU A 423 -0.01 16.28 -3.11
N ASN A 424 -0.14 15.68 -1.92
CA ASN A 424 0.86 14.73 -1.44
C ASN A 424 0.98 13.48 -2.33
N ASP A 425 -0.07 13.14 -3.09
CA ASP A 425 -0.10 11.99 -4.00
C ASP A 425 0.13 12.38 -5.47
N ILE A 426 0.52 13.63 -5.75
CA ILE A 426 0.66 14.15 -7.13
C ILE A 426 1.62 13.31 -7.99
N LEU A 427 2.64 12.70 -7.39
CA LEU A 427 3.66 11.92 -8.08
C LEU A 427 3.28 10.42 -8.21
N THR A 428 2.32 9.94 -7.42
CA THR A 428 1.88 8.54 -7.42
C THR A 428 0.58 8.32 -8.20
N ILE A 429 -0.30 9.31 -8.22
CA ILE A 429 -1.59 9.29 -8.93
C ILE A 429 -1.45 8.96 -10.43
N PRO A 430 -0.53 9.58 -11.21
CA PRO A 430 -0.39 9.28 -12.64
C PRO A 430 -0.11 7.80 -12.91
N VAL A 431 0.70 7.18 -12.08
CA VAL A 431 1.06 5.74 -12.15
C VAL A 431 -0.17 4.85 -11.95
N SER A 432 -1.03 5.19 -10.98
CA SER A 432 -2.29 4.47 -10.73
C SER A 432 -3.28 4.64 -11.89
N LEU A 433 -3.40 5.86 -12.44
CA LEU A 433 -4.25 6.12 -13.62
C LEU A 433 -3.77 5.35 -14.85
N ALA A 434 -2.46 5.22 -15.04
CA ALA A 434 -1.86 4.43 -16.12
C ALA A 434 -1.99 2.91 -15.91
N GLY A 435 -2.20 2.46 -14.66
CA GLY A 435 -2.37 1.04 -14.33
C GLY A 435 -1.07 0.23 -14.30
N VAL A 436 0.09 0.88 -14.33
CA VAL A 436 1.42 0.26 -14.40
C VAL A 436 1.99 -0.04 -13.00
N PRO A 437 2.94 -0.99 -12.86
CA PRO A 437 3.56 -1.32 -11.58
C PRO A 437 4.52 -0.23 -11.12
N ALA A 438 4.66 -0.08 -9.81
CA ALA A 438 5.70 0.76 -9.23
C ALA A 438 6.04 0.33 -7.80
N VAL A 439 7.30 0.50 -7.43
CA VAL A 439 7.79 0.29 -6.06
C VAL A 439 8.37 1.59 -5.51
N SER A 440 8.06 1.88 -4.25
CA SER A 440 8.76 2.90 -3.45
C SER A 440 9.79 2.24 -2.58
N ILE A 441 11.02 2.73 -2.62
CA ILE A 441 12.13 2.24 -1.77
C ILE A 441 12.82 3.41 -1.06
N PRO A 442 13.36 3.22 0.14
CA PRO A 442 14.16 4.25 0.82
C PRO A 442 15.39 4.60 -0.01
N CYS A 443 15.57 5.86 -0.36
CA CYS A 443 16.73 6.32 -1.16
C CYS A 443 17.62 7.34 -0.43
N GLY A 444 17.25 7.74 0.77
CA GLY A 444 17.99 8.68 1.59
C GLY A 444 17.16 9.25 2.71
N PHE A 445 17.64 10.34 3.28
CA PHE A 445 16.99 11.05 4.39
C PHE A 445 17.13 12.55 4.17
N ALA A 446 16.09 13.30 4.50
CA ALA A 446 16.05 14.74 4.57
C ALA A 446 15.54 15.15 5.95
N ASP A 447 16.23 16.04 6.64
CA ASP A 447 15.95 16.43 8.05
C ASP A 447 15.75 15.24 9.01
N GLY A 448 16.50 14.15 8.79
CA GLY A 448 16.41 12.94 9.60
C GLY A 448 15.23 12.02 9.27
N LEU A 449 14.36 12.40 8.33
CA LEU A 449 13.19 11.64 7.89
C LEU A 449 13.45 10.91 6.57
N PRO A 450 12.83 9.74 6.35
CA PRO A 450 13.01 8.98 5.13
C PRO A 450 12.53 9.73 3.87
N VAL A 451 13.25 9.53 2.78
CA VAL A 451 12.85 9.90 1.42
C VAL A 451 12.71 8.64 0.58
N GLY A 452 11.58 8.48 -0.09
CA GLY A 452 11.31 7.38 -1.00
C GLY A 452 11.53 7.77 -2.46
N MET A 453 12.22 6.89 -3.20
CA MET A 453 12.30 6.89 -4.65
C MET A 453 11.30 5.88 -5.20
N GLN A 454 10.45 6.26 -6.16
CA GLN A 454 9.64 5.29 -6.87
C GLN A 454 10.29 4.89 -8.20
N ILE A 455 10.26 3.59 -8.48
CA ILE A 455 10.68 2.97 -9.72
C ILE A 455 9.43 2.42 -10.37
N ILE A 456 9.13 2.88 -11.59
CA ILE A 456 7.90 2.59 -12.31
C ILE A 456 8.27 1.76 -13.54
N GLY A 457 7.58 0.66 -13.78
CA GLY A 457 7.84 -0.24 -14.91
C GLY A 457 6.71 -0.33 -15.91
N LYS A 458 6.94 -1.07 -16.99
CA LYS A 458 5.90 -1.45 -17.95
C LYS A 458 4.85 -2.33 -17.29
N ALA A 459 3.63 -2.31 -17.81
CA ALA A 459 2.59 -3.21 -17.31
C ALA A 459 3.06 -4.68 -17.37
N PHE A 460 2.89 -5.40 -16.27
CA PHE A 460 3.30 -6.80 -16.06
C PHE A 460 4.82 -7.05 -16.12
N ASP A 461 5.64 -6.00 -15.94
CA ASP A 461 7.09 -6.11 -15.83
C ASP A 461 7.58 -5.75 -14.41
N GLU A 462 6.96 -6.32 -13.41
CA GLU A 462 7.39 -6.23 -12.01
C GLU A 462 8.81 -6.75 -11.82
N SER A 463 9.23 -7.70 -12.66
CA SER A 463 10.59 -8.25 -12.65
C SER A 463 11.66 -7.19 -12.86
N THR A 464 11.49 -6.31 -13.84
CA THR A 464 12.42 -5.19 -14.07
C THR A 464 12.37 -4.18 -12.92
N VAL A 465 11.17 -3.85 -12.42
CA VAL A 465 11.00 -2.94 -11.28
C VAL A 465 11.74 -3.45 -10.04
N LEU A 466 11.53 -4.72 -9.70
CA LEU A 466 12.18 -5.38 -8.55
C LEU A 466 13.69 -5.51 -8.74
N ARG A 467 14.16 -5.83 -9.95
CA ARG A 467 15.58 -5.92 -10.27
C ARG A 467 16.30 -4.58 -10.04
N VAL A 468 15.74 -3.47 -10.53
CA VAL A 468 16.33 -2.14 -10.36
C VAL A 468 16.32 -1.71 -8.90
N ALA A 469 15.20 -1.95 -8.21
CA ALA A 469 15.06 -1.67 -6.78
C ALA A 469 16.08 -2.46 -5.95
N HIS A 470 16.21 -3.77 -6.21
CA HIS A 470 17.16 -4.64 -5.53
C HIS A 470 18.61 -4.23 -5.81
N ALA A 471 18.93 -3.93 -7.06
CA ALA A 471 20.28 -3.46 -7.43
C ALA A 471 20.67 -2.20 -6.64
N TYR A 472 19.78 -1.21 -6.55
CA TYR A 472 19.99 -0.02 -5.74
C TYR A 472 20.16 -0.35 -4.25
N GLU A 473 19.25 -1.16 -3.71
CA GLU A 473 19.26 -1.55 -2.29
C GLU A 473 20.56 -2.25 -1.89
N GLN A 474 21.10 -3.15 -2.73
CA GLN A 474 22.34 -3.86 -2.43
C GLN A 474 23.60 -2.97 -2.47
N ASN A 475 23.52 -1.78 -3.10
CA ASN A 475 24.63 -0.82 -3.21
C ASN A 475 24.48 0.37 -2.28
N THR A 476 23.50 0.34 -1.35
CA THR A 476 23.23 1.40 -0.39
C THR A 476 22.86 0.84 0.99
N GLU A 477 22.86 1.69 2.03
CA GLU A 477 22.55 1.28 3.39
C GLU A 477 21.23 1.87 3.91
N HIS A 478 20.46 2.59 3.08
CA HIS A 478 19.28 3.34 3.52
C HIS A 478 18.20 2.43 4.10
N HIS A 479 17.97 1.26 3.48
CA HIS A 479 17.00 0.26 3.92
C HIS A 479 17.35 -0.42 5.26
N LYS A 480 18.60 -0.28 5.74
CA LYS A 480 19.03 -0.87 7.03
C LYS A 480 18.76 0.04 8.23
N ARG A 481 18.51 1.32 7.99
CA ARG A 481 18.17 2.24 9.07
C ARG A 481 16.80 1.92 9.66
N ARG A 482 16.67 2.10 10.96
CA ARG A 482 15.43 1.83 11.70
C ARG A 482 15.10 3.04 12.58
N PRO A 483 13.81 3.30 12.83
CA PRO A 483 13.38 4.32 13.78
C PRO A 483 13.80 3.93 15.20
N GLU A 484 14.15 4.93 16.00
CA GLU A 484 14.43 4.79 17.43
C GLU A 484 13.13 4.98 18.22
N LEU A 485 12.45 3.87 18.58
CA LEU A 485 11.17 3.84 19.31
C LEU A 485 11.37 3.39 20.75
#